data_47ff958bda31c5773b6c74fda5197549
#
_entry.id   47ff958bda31c5773b6c74fda5197549
#
_cell.length_a   1.000
_cell.length_b   1.000
_cell.length_c   1.000
_cell.angle_alpha   90.00
_cell.angle_beta   90.00
_cell.angle_gamma   90.00
#
_symmetry.space_group_name_H-M   'P 1'
#
loop_
_entity.id
_entity.type
_entity.pdbx_description
1 polymer ?
#
loop_
_entity_poly.entity_id
_entity_poly.type
_entity_poly.pdbx_seq_one_letter_code
_entity_poly.pdbx_strand_id
1 'polypeptide(L)'
;MGVPSSGRSALRQQVTRVAEMLWEIPPMAKTGMRVAARIYASAELLAQMDDGVFEQITNVVMLPGIVGHALCMPDGHWGYGFPIGGVAAMDPDKGVISPGGIGFDINCGMRLVRTNLVFDDIRERIPTLIDALYERVPAGVGARGFLKLSDADFGAIAVRGAAWCVEHGYGWPEDLEHTEEGGAIPGADPDRVSARALERGRQQVGTLGSGNHYLEIQVVRPEYIFYKSIDEVIAAVDRAGLSRPVVRFTPVGNVKG
;
A
#
# COMPACT_ATOMS: atom_id res chain seq x y z
N MET A 1 19.48 6.64 -14.97
CA MET A 1 18.98 7.07 -16.31
C MET A 1 17.99 8.18 -16.05
N GLY A 2 18.30 9.39 -16.55
CA GLY A 2 17.51 10.60 -16.30
C GLY A 2 16.14 10.54 -16.95
N VAL A 3 15.13 10.95 -16.19
CA VAL A 3 13.77 11.16 -16.69
C VAL A 3 13.79 12.37 -17.63
N PRO A 4 13.26 12.27 -18.86
CA PRO A 4 13.16 13.44 -19.73
C PRO A 4 12.11 14.39 -19.15
N SER A 5 12.53 15.57 -18.76
CA SER A 5 11.67 16.70 -18.44
C SER A 5 11.19 17.32 -19.74
N SER A 6 10.00 16.97 -20.24
CA SER A 6 9.28 17.83 -21.19
C SER A 6 7.86 17.33 -21.43
N GLY A 7 6.89 18.12 -21.06
CA GLY A 7 5.49 18.02 -21.49
C GLY A 7 4.67 17.01 -20.69
N ARG A 8 3.62 17.49 -20.04
CA ARG A 8 2.60 16.62 -19.43
C ARG A 8 2.12 15.61 -20.47
N SER A 9 2.02 14.33 -20.09
CA SER A 9 1.56 13.25 -20.96
C SER A 9 0.29 13.64 -21.72
N ALA A 10 0.20 13.30 -22.98
CA ALA A 10 -0.99 13.53 -23.80
C ALA A 10 -2.24 12.87 -23.18
N LEU A 11 -2.06 11.78 -22.46
CA LEU A 11 -3.13 11.09 -21.73
C LEU A 11 -3.67 11.92 -20.54
N ARG A 12 -2.81 12.63 -19.83
CA ARG A 12 -3.22 13.53 -18.75
C ARG A 12 -4.17 14.62 -19.25
N GLN A 13 -3.99 15.11 -20.47
CA GLN A 13 -4.85 16.13 -21.07
C GLN A 13 -6.24 15.61 -21.43
N GLN A 14 -6.40 14.30 -21.51
CA GLN A 14 -7.69 13.66 -21.81
C GLN A 14 -8.47 13.24 -20.55
N VAL A 15 -7.92 13.51 -19.37
CA VAL A 15 -8.58 13.24 -18.11
C VAL A 15 -9.73 14.22 -17.91
N THR A 16 -10.91 13.72 -17.66
CA THR A 16 -12.12 14.50 -17.40
C THR A 16 -12.65 14.22 -16.00
N ARG A 17 -13.17 15.25 -15.34
CA ARG A 17 -13.78 15.09 -14.03
C ARG A 17 -15.19 14.55 -14.16
N VAL A 18 -15.50 13.41 -13.52
CA VAL A 18 -16.81 12.78 -13.55
C VAL A 18 -17.58 12.89 -12.22
N ALA A 19 -16.84 13.09 -11.11
CA ALA A 19 -17.39 13.42 -9.78
C ALA A 19 -16.38 14.21 -8.97
N GLU A 20 -16.70 14.56 -7.73
CA GLU A 20 -15.87 15.45 -6.90
C GLU A 20 -14.41 14.98 -6.76
N MET A 21 -14.19 13.71 -6.48
CA MET A 21 -12.87 13.08 -6.32
C MET A 21 -12.62 11.98 -7.35
N LEU A 22 -13.33 12.02 -8.49
CA LEU A 22 -13.29 10.97 -9.50
C LEU A 22 -13.03 11.55 -10.88
N TRP A 23 -12.00 11.01 -11.52
CA TRP A 23 -11.55 11.39 -12.85
C TRP A 23 -11.60 10.18 -13.79
N GLU A 24 -11.81 10.41 -15.06
CA GLU A 24 -11.91 9.36 -16.07
C GLU A 24 -11.05 9.67 -17.30
N ILE A 25 -10.38 8.64 -17.80
CA ILE A 25 -9.74 8.61 -19.11
C ILE A 25 -10.64 7.75 -19.99
N PRO A 26 -11.29 8.34 -21.02
CA PRO A 26 -12.24 7.61 -21.85
C PRO A 26 -11.53 6.58 -22.74
N PRO A 27 -12.23 5.52 -23.21
CA PRO A 27 -11.61 4.46 -24.02
C PRO A 27 -10.99 4.96 -25.34
N MET A 28 -11.48 6.09 -25.87
CA MET A 28 -10.94 6.69 -27.09
C MET A 28 -9.59 7.41 -26.90
N ALA A 29 -9.15 7.58 -25.67
CA ALA A 29 -7.90 8.29 -25.34
C ALA A 29 -6.65 7.58 -25.85
N LYS A 30 -6.70 6.25 -25.95
CA LYS A 30 -5.60 5.42 -26.45
C LYS A 30 -6.14 4.21 -27.20
N THR A 31 -5.58 3.97 -28.37
CA THR A 31 -5.96 2.79 -29.18
C THR A 31 -5.74 1.50 -28.39
N GLY A 32 -6.72 0.62 -28.39
CA GLY A 32 -6.67 -0.68 -27.70
C GLY A 32 -7.31 -0.68 -26.31
N MET A 33 -7.66 0.47 -25.74
CA MET A 33 -8.44 0.51 -24.49
C MET A 33 -9.80 -0.14 -24.72
N ARG A 34 -10.16 -1.05 -23.82
CA ARG A 34 -11.43 -1.83 -23.85
C ARG A 34 -12.52 -1.18 -23.00
N VAL A 35 -12.11 -0.53 -21.93
CA VAL A 35 -12.95 0.16 -20.95
C VAL A 35 -12.28 1.48 -20.54
N ALA A 36 -12.99 2.35 -19.85
CA ALA A 36 -12.42 3.57 -19.30
C ALA A 36 -11.52 3.27 -18.10
N ALA A 37 -10.50 4.09 -17.89
CA ALA A 37 -9.74 4.12 -16.66
C ALA A 37 -10.26 5.22 -15.74
N ARG A 38 -10.35 4.95 -14.44
CA ARG A 38 -10.80 5.91 -13.43
C ARG A 38 -9.74 6.14 -12.37
N ILE A 39 -9.62 7.38 -11.92
CA ILE A 39 -8.62 7.81 -10.93
C ILE A 39 -9.38 8.50 -9.80
N TYR A 40 -9.18 8.01 -8.59
CA TYR A 40 -9.70 8.62 -7.36
C TYR A 40 -8.63 9.55 -6.79
N ALA A 41 -8.84 10.85 -6.88
CA ALA A 41 -7.90 11.85 -6.37
C ALA A 41 -8.58 13.21 -6.21
N SER A 42 -8.06 14.03 -5.29
CA SER A 42 -8.32 15.47 -5.34
C SER A 42 -7.68 16.07 -6.60
N ALA A 43 -8.08 17.27 -6.99
CA ALA A 43 -7.46 17.96 -8.12
C ALA A 43 -5.96 18.22 -7.89
N GLU A 44 -5.57 18.47 -6.64
CA GLU A 44 -4.18 18.68 -6.24
C GLU A 44 -3.35 17.40 -6.36
N LEU A 45 -3.85 16.28 -5.83
CA LEU A 45 -3.19 14.97 -5.95
C LEU A 45 -3.07 14.56 -7.42
N LEU A 46 -4.14 14.70 -8.20
CA LEU A 46 -4.09 14.39 -9.63
C LEU A 46 -3.03 15.21 -10.35
N ALA A 47 -2.88 16.49 -10.00
CA ALA A 47 -1.88 17.36 -10.60
C ALA A 47 -0.43 16.96 -10.25
N GLN A 48 -0.23 16.28 -9.12
CA GLN A 48 1.07 15.82 -8.63
C GLN A 48 1.39 14.36 -9.02
N MET A 49 0.41 13.57 -9.46
CA MET A 49 0.64 12.19 -9.88
C MET A 49 1.68 12.12 -10.99
N ASP A 50 2.51 11.08 -10.98
CA ASP A 50 3.46 10.78 -12.05
C ASP A 50 2.74 10.54 -13.38
N ASP A 51 3.30 11.02 -14.49
CA ASP A 51 2.73 10.77 -15.83
C ASP A 51 2.66 9.27 -16.16
N GLY A 52 3.54 8.47 -15.59
CA GLY A 52 3.53 7.01 -15.72
C GLY A 52 2.29 6.34 -15.17
N VAL A 53 1.59 6.95 -14.21
CA VAL A 53 0.31 6.42 -13.72
C VAL A 53 -0.72 6.38 -14.84
N PHE A 54 -0.83 7.46 -15.62
CA PHE A 54 -1.77 7.57 -16.74
C PHE A 54 -1.43 6.58 -17.85
N GLU A 55 -0.15 6.40 -18.15
CA GLU A 55 0.31 5.39 -19.10
C GLU A 55 0.00 3.97 -18.64
N GLN A 56 0.33 3.65 -17.40
CA GLN A 56 0.14 2.31 -16.87
C GLN A 56 -1.32 1.95 -16.70
N ILE A 57 -2.16 2.84 -16.16
CA ILE A 57 -3.58 2.54 -15.99
C ILE A 57 -4.29 2.37 -17.33
N THR A 58 -3.90 3.12 -18.37
CA THR A 58 -4.42 2.95 -19.72
C THR A 58 -3.94 1.65 -20.39
N ASN A 59 -2.78 1.12 -20.01
CA ASN A 59 -2.34 -0.20 -20.44
C ASN A 59 -3.14 -1.30 -19.75
N VAL A 60 -3.47 -1.14 -18.47
CA VAL A 60 -4.29 -2.11 -17.72
C VAL A 60 -5.66 -2.30 -18.34
N VAL A 61 -6.32 -1.23 -18.80
CA VAL A 61 -7.64 -1.34 -19.45
C VAL A 61 -7.59 -1.95 -20.84
N MET A 62 -6.40 -2.23 -21.38
CA MET A 62 -6.21 -2.97 -22.63
C MET A 62 -6.17 -4.49 -22.41
N LEU A 63 -6.01 -4.95 -21.18
CA LEU A 63 -5.88 -6.38 -20.88
C LEU A 63 -7.15 -7.15 -21.26
N PRO A 64 -7.01 -8.36 -21.81
CA PRO A 64 -8.15 -9.22 -22.13
C PRO A 64 -8.97 -9.53 -20.88
N GLY A 65 -10.29 -9.52 -21.03
CA GLY A 65 -11.23 -9.89 -19.95
C GLY A 65 -11.34 -8.89 -18.81
N ILE A 66 -10.84 -7.66 -18.98
CA ILE A 66 -11.08 -6.62 -17.99
C ILE A 66 -12.55 -6.29 -17.88
N VAL A 67 -13.05 -6.16 -16.65
CA VAL A 67 -14.47 -5.90 -16.35
C VAL A 67 -14.63 -4.49 -15.77
N GLY A 68 -15.64 -3.77 -16.27
CA GLY A 68 -16.00 -2.46 -15.75
C GLY A 68 -14.95 -1.39 -16.08
N HIS A 69 -14.10 -1.08 -15.13
CA HIS A 69 -13.06 -0.04 -15.24
C HIS A 69 -11.77 -0.54 -14.57
N ALA A 70 -10.61 -0.09 -15.03
CA ALA A 70 -9.45 -0.09 -14.15
C ALA A 70 -9.50 1.17 -13.28
N LEU A 71 -9.20 1.00 -12.00
CA LEU A 71 -9.23 2.07 -11.01
C LEU A 71 -7.81 2.37 -10.53
N CYS A 72 -7.52 3.62 -10.27
CA CYS A 72 -6.31 4.04 -9.57
C CYS A 72 -6.70 4.80 -8.31
N MET A 73 -6.18 4.36 -7.19
CA MET A 73 -6.44 4.96 -5.88
C MET A 73 -5.58 6.21 -5.68
N PRO A 74 -5.84 7.04 -4.65
CA PRO A 74 -5.15 8.31 -4.43
C PRO A 74 -3.62 8.21 -4.27
N ASP A 75 -3.12 7.06 -3.86
CA ASP A 75 -1.70 6.71 -3.74
C ASP A 75 -1.02 6.34 -5.06
N GLY A 76 -1.70 6.61 -6.19
CA GLY A 76 -1.24 6.25 -7.52
C GLY A 76 0.16 6.78 -7.84
N HIS A 77 1.11 5.88 -8.09
CA HIS A 77 2.45 6.20 -8.56
C HIS A 77 3.00 5.10 -9.49
N TRP A 78 4.19 5.34 -10.04
CA TRP A 78 4.80 4.45 -11.01
C TRP A 78 5.09 3.07 -10.41
N GLY A 79 4.54 2.02 -11.02
CA GLY A 79 4.78 0.62 -10.69
C GLY A 79 5.47 -0.14 -11.82
N TYR A 80 5.37 -1.46 -11.82
CA TYR A 80 6.01 -2.36 -12.81
C TYR A 80 5.01 -2.80 -13.89
N GLY A 81 4.61 -1.86 -14.76
CA GLY A 81 3.63 -2.09 -15.82
C GLY A 81 2.16 -1.97 -15.37
N PHE A 82 1.92 -2.05 -14.08
CA PHE A 82 0.67 -1.76 -13.40
C PHE A 82 0.92 -0.61 -12.42
N PRO A 83 0.11 0.43 -12.33
CA PRO A 83 0.37 1.51 -11.38
C PRO A 83 0.18 0.99 -9.95
N ILE A 84 0.99 1.45 -9.01
CA ILE A 84 0.67 1.25 -7.60
C ILE A 84 -0.65 1.99 -7.31
N GLY A 85 -1.47 1.47 -6.40
CA GLY A 85 -2.83 1.94 -6.20
C GLY A 85 -3.82 1.48 -7.29
N GLY A 86 -3.33 0.72 -8.27
CA GLY A 86 -4.17 0.18 -9.35
C GLY A 86 -5.07 -0.95 -8.88
N VAL A 87 -6.34 -0.94 -9.29
CA VAL A 87 -7.31 -2.02 -9.05
C VAL A 87 -7.98 -2.38 -10.38
N ALA A 88 -8.01 -3.66 -10.71
CA ALA A 88 -8.68 -4.15 -11.90
C ALA A 88 -9.36 -5.49 -11.62
N ALA A 89 -10.60 -5.62 -12.06
CA ALA A 89 -11.31 -6.89 -12.04
C ALA A 89 -11.17 -7.57 -13.40
N MET A 90 -10.92 -8.88 -13.38
CA MET A 90 -10.82 -9.69 -14.58
C MET A 90 -11.91 -10.75 -14.59
N ASP A 91 -12.47 -10.99 -15.77
CA ASP A 91 -13.36 -12.10 -16.00
C ASP A 91 -12.61 -13.42 -15.74
N PRO A 92 -13.12 -14.34 -14.91
CA PRO A 92 -12.41 -15.55 -14.55
C PRO A 92 -12.13 -16.50 -15.71
N ASP A 93 -12.97 -16.46 -16.76
CA ASP A 93 -12.86 -17.36 -17.92
C ASP A 93 -12.09 -16.74 -19.10
N LYS A 94 -12.13 -15.42 -19.23
CA LYS A 94 -11.60 -14.69 -20.39
C LYS A 94 -10.50 -13.70 -20.03
N GLY A 95 -10.25 -13.50 -18.74
CA GLY A 95 -9.25 -12.59 -18.25
C GLY A 95 -7.86 -13.17 -18.23
N VAL A 96 -6.94 -12.38 -17.74
CA VAL A 96 -5.53 -12.75 -17.59
C VAL A 96 -5.12 -12.62 -16.12
N ILE A 97 -4.13 -13.42 -15.72
CA ILE A 97 -3.39 -13.20 -14.47
C ILE A 97 -2.23 -12.28 -14.81
N SER A 98 -2.20 -11.10 -14.16
CA SER A 98 -1.14 -10.11 -14.37
C SER A 98 -0.13 -10.16 -13.22
N PRO A 99 1.07 -10.70 -13.41
CA PRO A 99 2.10 -10.67 -12.36
C PRO A 99 2.46 -9.27 -11.90
N GLY A 100 2.47 -8.31 -12.82
CA GLY A 100 2.70 -6.89 -12.50
C GLY A 100 1.58 -6.27 -11.67
N GLY A 101 0.34 -6.77 -11.82
CA GLY A 101 -0.81 -6.32 -11.03
C GLY A 101 -0.85 -6.95 -9.63
N ILE A 102 -0.34 -8.18 -9.49
CA ILE A 102 -0.20 -8.85 -8.19
C ILE A 102 0.93 -8.20 -7.39
N GLY A 103 2.01 -7.79 -8.05
CA GLY A 103 3.18 -7.18 -7.44
C GLY A 103 4.20 -8.17 -6.90
N PHE A 104 5.32 -7.65 -6.42
CA PHE A 104 6.39 -8.43 -5.78
C PHE A 104 6.22 -8.51 -4.27
N ASP A 105 5.74 -7.44 -3.66
CA ASP A 105 5.50 -7.34 -2.23
C ASP A 105 3.99 -7.50 -1.97
N ILE A 106 3.55 -8.74 -2.04
CA ILE A 106 2.15 -9.09 -1.86
C ILE A 106 1.75 -8.82 -0.41
N ASN A 107 0.67 -8.07 -0.24
CA ASN A 107 0.22 -7.60 1.07
C ASN A 107 1.24 -6.67 1.76
N CYS A 108 1.90 -5.81 0.98
CA CYS A 108 2.72 -4.70 1.46
C CYS A 108 1.89 -3.79 2.36
N GLY A 109 2.03 -3.95 3.65
CA GLY A 109 1.14 -3.36 4.65
C GLY A 109 1.69 -2.10 5.28
N MET A 110 0.82 -1.16 5.61
CA MET A 110 1.12 0.01 6.43
C MET A 110 0.75 -0.26 7.89
N ARG A 111 1.58 0.21 8.80
CA ARG A 111 1.27 0.19 10.23
C ARG A 111 1.31 1.60 10.78
N LEU A 112 0.21 2.02 11.40
CA LEU A 112 0.15 3.28 12.13
C LEU A 112 0.36 3.00 13.61
N VAL A 113 1.41 3.58 14.18
CA VAL A 113 1.68 3.52 15.62
C VAL A 113 1.30 4.86 16.24
N ARG A 114 0.23 4.87 17.04
CA ARG A 114 -0.15 6.06 17.80
C ARG A 114 0.67 6.13 19.09
N THR A 115 1.23 7.29 19.38
CA THR A 115 1.95 7.58 20.60
C THR A 115 1.16 8.56 21.49
N ASN A 116 1.56 8.69 22.76
CA ASN A 116 1.08 9.72 23.68
C ASN A 116 1.92 11.01 23.62
N LEU A 117 2.78 11.16 22.61
CA LEU A 117 3.63 12.32 22.48
C LEU A 117 2.81 13.49 21.91
N VAL A 118 3.05 14.69 22.43
CA VAL A 118 2.51 15.94 21.92
C VAL A 118 3.58 16.63 21.09
N PHE A 119 3.23 17.06 19.88
CA PHE A 119 4.21 17.61 18.93
C PHE A 119 5.00 18.79 19.49
N ASP A 120 4.33 19.71 20.18
CA ASP A 120 5.00 20.89 20.72
C ASP A 120 6.04 20.53 21.80
N ASP A 121 5.82 19.45 22.54
CA ASP A 121 6.76 18.98 23.59
C ASP A 121 8.00 18.32 23.01
N ILE A 122 7.92 17.78 21.78
CA ILE A 122 9.01 17.01 21.15
C ILE A 122 9.61 17.69 19.92
N ARG A 123 9.10 18.81 19.48
CA ARG A 123 9.48 19.50 18.23
C ARG A 123 11.00 19.60 18.07
N GLU A 124 11.68 20.08 19.09
CA GLU A 124 13.13 20.27 19.05
C GLU A 124 13.93 18.94 19.11
N ARG A 125 13.27 17.87 19.57
CA ARG A 125 13.86 16.54 19.69
C ARG A 125 13.57 15.63 18.51
N ILE A 126 12.77 16.05 17.54
CA ILE A 126 12.43 15.26 16.34
C ILE A 126 13.67 14.82 15.58
N PRO A 127 14.69 15.65 15.32
CA PRO A 127 15.90 15.18 14.65
C PRO A 127 16.57 13.99 15.39
N THR A 128 16.72 14.11 16.72
CA THR A 128 17.28 13.02 17.55
C THR A 128 16.43 11.75 17.49
N LEU A 129 15.09 11.89 17.44
CA LEU A 129 14.18 10.76 17.32
C LEU A 129 14.32 10.09 15.95
N ILE A 130 14.44 10.88 14.88
CA ILE A 130 14.67 10.36 13.52
C ILE A 130 15.99 9.59 13.46
N ASP A 131 17.07 10.14 14.00
CA ASP A 131 18.37 9.47 14.05
C ASP A 131 18.28 8.14 14.81
N ALA A 132 17.61 8.13 15.96
CA ALA A 132 17.42 6.92 16.75
C ALA A 132 16.56 5.86 16.03
N LEU A 133 15.55 6.26 15.28
CA LEU A 133 14.75 5.36 14.45
C LEU A 133 15.57 4.81 13.28
N TYR A 134 16.36 5.65 12.62
CA TYR A 134 17.25 5.25 11.53
C TYR A 134 18.26 4.20 11.98
N GLU A 135 18.86 4.37 13.16
CA GLU A 135 19.81 3.42 13.73
C GLU A 135 19.18 2.08 14.13
N ARG A 136 17.92 2.09 14.56
CA ARG A 136 17.25 0.91 15.15
C ARG A 136 16.38 0.14 14.18
N VAL A 137 15.98 0.73 13.06
CA VAL A 137 15.14 0.10 12.06
C VAL A 137 15.94 -0.19 10.80
N PRO A 138 16.45 -1.42 10.63
CA PRO A 138 17.22 -1.78 9.44
C PRO A 138 16.39 -1.59 8.16
N ALA A 139 16.97 -0.94 7.17
CA ALA A 139 16.32 -0.67 5.88
C ALA A 139 17.28 -0.90 4.71
N GLY A 140 16.72 -1.17 3.54
CA GLY A 140 17.48 -1.33 2.29
C GLY A 140 17.63 -2.77 1.82
N VAL A 141 18.05 -2.90 0.55
CA VAL A 141 18.29 -4.21 -0.07
C VAL A 141 19.43 -4.94 0.65
N GLY A 142 19.16 -6.16 1.11
CA GLY A 142 20.14 -6.97 1.85
C GLY A 142 20.33 -6.59 3.31
N ALA A 143 19.52 -5.65 3.83
CA ALA A 143 19.46 -5.41 5.26
C ALA A 143 19.07 -6.70 5.99
N ARG A 144 19.60 -6.85 7.19
CA ARG A 144 19.29 -7.99 8.06
C ARG A 144 18.46 -7.51 9.24
N GLY A 145 17.35 -8.22 9.48
CA GLY A 145 16.53 -8.00 10.65
C GLY A 145 17.28 -8.32 11.96
N PHE A 146 16.76 -7.82 13.05
CA PHE A 146 17.29 -8.10 14.39
C PHE A 146 16.98 -9.53 14.87
N LEU A 147 16.05 -10.21 14.20
CA LEU A 147 15.65 -11.57 14.51
C LEU A 147 16.65 -12.58 13.92
N LYS A 148 17.07 -13.52 14.74
CA LYS A 148 17.85 -14.69 14.32
C LYS A 148 16.90 -15.87 14.26
N LEU A 149 16.40 -16.17 13.07
CA LEU A 149 15.41 -17.21 12.83
C LEU A 149 16.06 -18.49 12.32
N SER A 150 15.68 -19.62 12.89
CA SER A 150 15.88 -20.93 12.27
C SER A 150 14.93 -21.12 11.08
N ASP A 151 15.14 -22.15 10.27
CA ASP A 151 14.22 -22.49 9.19
C ASP A 151 12.84 -22.88 9.73
N ALA A 152 12.80 -23.53 10.89
CA ALA A 152 11.55 -23.88 11.56
C ALA A 152 10.77 -22.65 12.05
N ASP A 153 11.46 -21.66 12.63
CA ASP A 153 10.85 -20.40 13.06
C ASP A 153 10.29 -19.63 11.86
N PHE A 154 11.07 -19.56 10.78
CA PHE A 154 10.63 -18.86 9.58
C PHE A 154 9.42 -19.55 8.93
N GLY A 155 9.41 -20.89 8.88
CA GLY A 155 8.24 -21.66 8.45
C GLY A 155 7.02 -21.40 9.32
N ALA A 156 7.21 -21.33 10.65
CA ALA A 156 6.13 -21.01 11.58
C ALA A 156 5.60 -19.57 11.38
N ILE A 157 6.48 -18.59 11.15
CA ILE A 157 6.08 -17.21 10.81
C ILE A 157 5.29 -17.20 9.51
N ALA A 158 5.72 -17.90 8.48
CA ALA A 158 5.04 -17.94 7.18
C ALA A 158 3.61 -18.46 7.27
N VAL A 159 3.33 -19.39 8.21
CA VAL A 159 1.99 -19.96 8.42
C VAL A 159 1.17 -19.14 9.42
N ARG A 160 1.79 -18.72 10.52
CA ARG A 160 1.11 -18.14 11.68
C ARG A 160 1.18 -16.60 11.70
N GLY A 161 2.00 -16.02 10.84
CA GLY A 161 2.13 -14.58 10.67
C GLY A 161 2.37 -13.82 11.96
N ALA A 162 1.59 -12.76 12.20
CA ALA A 162 1.75 -11.88 13.35
C ALA A 162 1.52 -12.60 14.70
N ALA A 163 0.72 -13.68 14.73
CA ALA A 163 0.51 -14.43 15.96
C ALA A 163 1.81 -15.06 16.49
N TRP A 164 2.67 -15.55 15.60
CA TRP A 164 3.99 -16.03 15.99
C TRP A 164 4.83 -14.92 16.63
N CYS A 165 4.80 -13.73 16.06
CA CYS A 165 5.53 -12.57 16.57
C CYS A 165 5.06 -12.19 17.99
N VAL A 166 3.75 -12.11 18.20
CA VAL A 166 3.16 -11.79 19.51
C VAL A 166 3.55 -12.82 20.57
N GLU A 167 3.45 -14.12 20.26
CA GLU A 167 3.84 -15.20 21.18
C GLU A 167 5.34 -15.17 21.57
N HIS A 168 6.17 -14.61 20.69
CA HIS A 168 7.60 -14.47 20.95
C HIS A 168 7.99 -13.09 21.50
N GLY A 169 7.00 -12.27 21.90
CA GLY A 169 7.22 -10.97 22.52
C GLY A 169 7.50 -9.83 21.53
N TYR A 170 7.18 -9.99 20.26
CA TYR A 170 7.30 -8.97 19.22
C TYR A 170 5.94 -8.41 18.85
N GLY A 171 5.34 -7.66 19.74
CA GLY A 171 4.02 -7.06 19.58
C GLY A 171 3.11 -7.34 20.76
N TRP A 172 1.87 -6.90 20.64
CA TRP A 172 0.83 -7.08 21.66
C TRP A 172 -0.33 -7.91 21.09
N PRO A 173 -1.09 -8.63 21.94
CA PRO A 173 -2.26 -9.39 21.46
C PRO A 173 -3.26 -8.55 20.65
N GLU A 174 -3.43 -7.28 21.03
CA GLU A 174 -4.30 -6.33 20.35
C GLU A 174 -3.86 -6.04 18.92
N ASP A 175 -2.58 -6.20 18.58
CA ASP A 175 -2.08 -6.02 17.22
C ASP A 175 -2.75 -6.98 16.23
N LEU A 176 -3.14 -8.17 16.66
CA LEU A 176 -3.81 -9.15 15.81
C LEU A 176 -5.20 -8.68 15.40
N GLU A 177 -5.91 -7.96 16.28
CA GLU A 177 -7.23 -7.41 16.00
C GLU A 177 -7.16 -6.25 15.00
N HIS A 178 -6.00 -5.59 14.91
CA HIS A 178 -5.76 -4.43 14.06
C HIS A 178 -4.90 -4.76 12.82
N THR A 179 -4.62 -6.03 12.59
CA THR A 179 -3.89 -6.49 11.40
C THR A 179 -4.84 -7.22 10.46
N GLU A 180 -4.72 -6.97 9.16
CA GLU A 180 -5.52 -7.63 8.12
C GLU A 180 -5.43 -9.15 8.25
N GLU A 181 -6.55 -9.85 8.09
CA GLU A 181 -6.66 -11.32 8.26
C GLU A 181 -6.19 -11.82 9.63
N GLY A 182 -6.21 -10.98 10.68
CA GLY A 182 -5.63 -11.33 11.97
C GLY A 182 -4.12 -11.52 11.95
N GLY A 183 -3.46 -11.01 10.91
CA GLY A 183 -2.03 -11.12 10.68
C GLY A 183 -1.56 -12.45 10.09
N ALA A 184 -2.49 -13.31 9.62
CA ALA A 184 -2.14 -14.57 8.98
C ALA A 184 -3.14 -14.90 7.87
N ILE A 185 -2.65 -15.14 6.66
CA ILE A 185 -3.49 -15.52 5.52
C ILE A 185 -3.82 -17.02 5.63
N PRO A 186 -5.13 -17.40 5.65
CA PRO A 186 -5.52 -18.81 5.70
C PRO A 186 -4.97 -19.59 4.51
N GLY A 187 -4.42 -20.79 4.77
CA GLY A 187 -3.88 -21.67 3.73
C GLY A 187 -2.48 -21.30 3.25
N ALA A 188 -1.78 -20.41 3.94
CA ALA A 188 -0.38 -20.15 3.67
C ALA A 188 0.45 -21.43 3.77
N ASP A 189 1.22 -21.72 2.72
CA ASP A 189 2.01 -22.96 2.57
C ASP A 189 3.46 -22.60 2.22
N PRO A 190 4.40 -22.61 3.18
CA PRO A 190 5.80 -22.31 2.93
C PRO A 190 6.50 -23.27 1.98
N ASP A 191 5.98 -24.49 1.80
CA ASP A 191 6.55 -25.48 0.88
C ASP A 191 6.35 -25.08 -0.60
N ARG A 192 5.47 -24.13 -0.86
CA ARG A 192 5.27 -23.53 -2.20
C ARG A 192 6.23 -22.40 -2.50
N VAL A 193 7.02 -21.96 -1.53
CA VAL A 193 7.99 -20.88 -1.69
C VAL A 193 9.34 -21.44 -2.10
N SER A 194 10.00 -20.83 -3.10
CA SER A 194 11.31 -21.30 -3.53
C SER A 194 12.38 -21.15 -2.44
N ALA A 195 13.34 -22.06 -2.39
CA ALA A 195 14.44 -22.01 -1.41
C ALA A 195 15.17 -20.65 -1.39
N ARG A 196 15.35 -20.03 -2.56
CA ARG A 196 15.95 -18.71 -2.69
C ARG A 196 15.10 -17.62 -2.03
N ALA A 197 13.78 -17.68 -2.17
CA ALA A 197 12.88 -16.71 -1.57
C ALA A 197 12.82 -16.90 -0.04
N LEU A 198 12.81 -18.14 0.43
CA LEU A 198 12.87 -18.46 1.86
C LEU A 198 14.17 -17.94 2.50
N GLU A 199 15.33 -18.18 1.87
CA GLU A 199 16.63 -17.71 2.36
C GLU A 199 16.66 -16.18 2.48
N ARG A 200 16.17 -15.48 1.48
CA ARG A 200 16.10 -14.01 1.49
C ARG A 200 15.11 -13.50 2.52
N GLY A 201 13.90 -14.05 2.55
CA GLY A 201 12.84 -13.66 3.46
C GLY A 201 13.27 -13.81 4.92
N ARG A 202 13.89 -14.94 5.27
CA ARG A 202 14.39 -15.18 6.63
C ARG A 202 15.34 -14.11 7.13
N GLN A 203 16.20 -13.58 6.27
CA GLN A 203 17.13 -12.51 6.64
C GLN A 203 16.45 -11.16 6.76
N GLN A 204 15.35 -10.94 6.08
CA GLN A 204 14.65 -9.65 6.00
C GLN A 204 13.54 -9.48 7.05
N VAL A 205 13.12 -10.55 7.71
CA VAL A 205 12.13 -10.43 8.81
C VAL A 205 12.67 -9.51 9.90
N GLY A 206 11.87 -8.50 10.29
CA GLY A 206 12.28 -7.47 11.24
C GLY A 206 13.06 -6.31 10.61
N THR A 207 13.03 -6.16 9.28
CA THR A 207 13.49 -4.95 8.59
C THR A 207 12.31 -4.13 8.08
N LEU A 208 12.57 -2.86 7.77
CA LEU A 208 11.61 -2.02 7.07
C LEU A 208 11.40 -2.48 5.62
N GLY A 209 12.37 -3.19 5.05
CA GLY A 209 12.38 -3.53 3.63
C GLY A 209 13.12 -2.51 2.77
N SER A 210 12.76 -2.44 1.48
CA SER A 210 13.45 -1.59 0.51
C SER A 210 12.48 -1.08 -0.56
N GLY A 211 13.00 -0.27 -1.47
CA GLY A 211 12.21 0.36 -2.53
C GLY A 211 11.48 1.58 -2.01
N ASN A 212 10.18 1.58 -2.13
CA ASN A 212 9.30 2.65 -1.69
C ASN A 212 8.80 2.51 -0.22
N HIS A 213 9.39 1.60 0.55
CA HIS A 213 9.11 1.48 1.99
C HIS A 213 9.66 2.67 2.75
N TYR A 214 8.95 3.12 3.75
CA TYR A 214 9.33 4.26 4.56
C TYR A 214 8.87 4.12 6.02
N LEU A 215 9.53 4.85 6.88
CA LEU A 215 9.14 5.09 8.27
C LEU A 215 9.12 6.60 8.47
N GLU A 216 7.99 7.13 8.90
CA GLU A 216 7.84 8.56 9.09
C GLU A 216 7.27 8.92 10.45
N ILE A 217 7.56 10.12 10.90
CA ILE A 217 6.90 10.73 12.05
C ILE A 217 5.83 11.67 11.52
N GLN A 218 4.57 11.34 11.78
CA GLN A 218 3.44 12.12 11.31
C GLN A 218 2.79 12.89 12.45
N VAL A 219 2.52 14.17 12.21
CA VAL A 219 1.75 14.99 13.14
C VAL A 219 0.29 14.95 12.72
N VAL A 220 -0.54 14.32 13.52
CA VAL A 220 -1.98 14.28 13.29
C VAL A 220 -2.59 15.57 13.82
N ARG A 221 -3.17 16.36 12.92
CA ARG A 221 -3.91 17.58 13.26
C ARG A 221 -5.39 17.36 13.01
N PRO A 222 -6.29 17.94 13.85
CA PRO A 222 -7.72 17.76 13.67
C PRO A 222 -8.26 18.13 12.29
N GLU A 223 -7.67 19.12 11.64
CA GLU A 223 -8.05 19.56 10.30
C GLU A 223 -7.73 18.60 9.17
N TYR A 224 -6.84 17.62 9.40
CA TYR A 224 -6.51 16.56 8.45
C TYR A 224 -7.32 15.28 8.67
N ILE A 225 -8.12 15.24 9.71
CA ILE A 225 -9.01 14.13 9.98
C ILE A 225 -10.36 14.51 9.41
N PHE A 226 -10.84 13.79 8.39
CA PHE A 226 -12.17 13.97 7.79
C PHE A 226 -13.30 13.80 8.81
N TYR A 227 -12.99 13.18 9.95
CA TYR A 227 -13.89 13.02 11.09
C TYR A 227 -13.25 13.65 12.30
N LYS A 228 -13.98 14.53 12.99
CA LYS A 228 -13.50 15.30 14.15
C LYS A 228 -13.17 14.45 15.35
N SER A 229 -13.63 13.20 15.40
CA SER A 229 -13.31 12.25 16.45
C SER A 229 -13.45 10.80 15.96
N ILE A 230 -12.82 9.88 16.67
CA ILE A 230 -13.00 8.44 16.47
C ILE A 230 -14.48 8.04 16.66
N ASP A 231 -15.19 8.74 17.55
CA ASP A 231 -16.61 8.51 17.80
C ASP A 231 -17.48 8.87 16.60
N GLU A 232 -17.11 9.90 15.83
CA GLU A 232 -17.80 10.25 14.58
C GLU A 232 -17.55 9.21 13.49
N VAL A 233 -16.36 8.62 13.43
CA VAL A 233 -16.05 7.50 12.51
C VAL A 233 -16.91 6.29 12.91
N ILE A 234 -16.91 5.92 14.17
CA ILE A 234 -17.72 4.82 14.71
C ILE A 234 -19.20 5.06 14.39
N ALA A 235 -19.71 6.26 14.69
CA ALA A 235 -21.09 6.62 14.40
C ALA A 235 -21.43 6.64 12.91
N ALA A 236 -20.50 6.98 12.03
CA ALA A 236 -20.68 6.92 10.58
C ALA A 236 -20.79 5.47 10.09
N VAL A 237 -19.99 4.59 10.65
CA VAL A 237 -19.98 3.15 10.30
C VAL A 237 -21.22 2.45 10.86
N ASP A 238 -21.64 2.75 12.07
CA ASP A 238 -22.89 2.25 12.64
C ASP A 238 -24.10 2.69 11.80
N ARG A 239 -24.12 3.95 11.32
CA ARG A 239 -25.15 4.44 10.39
C ARG A 239 -25.12 3.73 9.04
N ALA A 240 -23.96 3.30 8.58
CA ALA A 240 -23.82 2.56 7.32
C ALA A 240 -24.20 1.07 7.45
N GLY A 241 -24.55 0.60 8.65
CA GLY A 241 -24.89 -0.81 8.90
C GLY A 241 -23.72 -1.77 8.76
N LEU A 242 -22.49 -1.23 8.80
CA LEU A 242 -21.27 -2.03 8.73
C LEU A 242 -21.00 -2.55 10.15
N SER A 243 -20.76 -3.84 10.28
CA SER A 243 -20.32 -4.45 11.54
C SER A 243 -19.04 -3.78 11.99
N ARG A 244 -19.00 -3.28 13.22
CA ARG A 244 -17.98 -2.48 13.89
C ARG A 244 -16.70 -2.28 13.10
N PRO A 245 -16.28 -1.05 12.80
CA PRO A 245 -15.03 -0.84 12.11
C PRO A 245 -13.94 -1.33 13.05
N VAL A 246 -13.31 -2.39 12.66
CA VAL A 246 -11.86 -2.36 12.70
C VAL A 246 -11.54 -1.11 11.88
N VAL A 247 -10.91 -0.10 12.48
CA VAL A 247 -10.25 0.94 11.69
C VAL A 247 -9.13 0.17 10.99
N ARG A 248 -9.47 -0.49 9.91
CA ARG A 248 -8.51 -1.07 9.00
C ARG A 248 -7.87 0.14 8.34
N PHE A 249 -6.72 0.50 8.81
CA PHE A 249 -5.80 1.20 7.96
C PHE A 249 -5.42 0.19 6.88
N THR A 250 -6.23 0.15 5.83
CA THR A 250 -5.83 -0.51 4.60
C THR A 250 -4.50 0.12 4.25
N PRO A 251 -3.45 -0.66 4.00
CA PRO A 251 -2.20 -0.10 3.58
C PRO A 251 -2.46 0.75 2.36
N VAL A 252 -2.37 2.05 2.54
CA VAL A 252 -2.26 2.96 1.42
C VAL A 252 -0.88 2.65 0.88
N GLY A 253 -0.81 2.04 -0.30
CA GLY A 253 0.46 1.70 -0.92
C GLY A 253 1.31 2.94 -0.95
N ASN A 254 2.48 2.84 -0.41
CA ASN A 254 3.64 3.72 -0.46
C ASN A 254 3.42 5.11 -1.08
N VAL A 255 2.98 6.06 -0.29
CA VAL A 255 3.01 7.47 -0.66
C VAL A 255 4.48 7.89 -0.58
N LYS A 256 5.08 8.23 -1.72
CA LYS A 256 6.33 8.98 -1.72
C LYS A 256 6.03 10.37 -1.19
N GLY A 257 6.64 10.73 -0.04
CA GLY A 257 6.74 12.09 0.41
C GLY A 257 7.53 12.97 -0.56
#